data_db86587c0d80455e1041b580585aa307
#
_entry.id   db86587c0d80455e1041b580585aa307
#
_cell.length_a   1.000
_cell.length_b   1.000
_cell.length_c   1.000
_cell.angle_alpha   90.00
_cell.angle_beta   90.00
_cell.angle_gamma   90.00
#
_symmetry.space_group_name_H-M   'P 1'
#
loop_
_entity.id
_entity.type
_entity.pdbx_description
1 polymer ?
#
loop_
_entity_poly.entity_id
_entity_poly.type
_entity_poly.pdbx_seq_one_letter_code
_entity_poly.pdbx_strand_id
1 'polypeptide(L)' 'LNLKKTDKILKIIIFAAVFELLYKHNTPIKVIISEYIKTSEFFLEQSQIKYVNAILDKLSKQLRKH' A
#
# COMPACT_ATOMS: atom_id res chain seq x y z
N LEU A 1 20.69 11.31 0.79
CA LEU A 1 20.30 9.91 0.96
C LEU A 1 19.98 9.28 -0.38
N ASN A 2 20.75 8.26 -0.72
CA ASN A 2 20.49 7.51 -1.95
C ASN A 2 19.50 6.39 -1.64
N LEU A 3 18.24 6.63 -1.99
CA LEU A 3 17.22 5.60 -1.85
C LEU A 3 17.39 4.56 -2.94
N LYS A 4 17.29 3.31 -2.57
CA LYS A 4 17.29 2.23 -3.55
C LYS A 4 16.06 2.39 -4.43
N LYS A 5 16.16 1.87 -5.65
CA LYS A 5 15.06 1.92 -6.61
C LYS A 5 13.80 1.28 -6.04
N THR A 6 13.95 0.16 -5.32
CA THR A 6 12.83 -0.52 -4.70
C THR A 6 12.16 0.33 -3.61
N ASP A 7 12.93 1.18 -2.91
CA ASP A 7 12.35 2.06 -1.90
C ASP A 7 11.47 3.13 -2.53
N LYS A 8 11.87 3.62 -3.71
CA LYS A 8 11.04 4.59 -4.44
C LYS A 8 9.75 3.95 -4.92
N ILE A 9 9.83 2.72 -5.43
CA ILE A 9 8.65 1.98 -5.87
C ILE A 9 7.72 1.73 -4.69
N LEU A 10 8.28 1.37 -3.54
CA LEU A 10 7.52 1.15 -2.32
C LEU A 10 6.70 2.39 -1.94
N LYS A 11 7.32 3.55 -1.99
CA LYS A 11 6.63 4.81 -1.68
C LYS A 11 5.50 5.09 -2.66
N ILE A 12 5.74 4.87 -3.95
CA ILE A 12 4.73 5.09 -4.97
C ILE A 12 3.53 4.18 -4.73
N ILE A 13 3.78 2.91 -4.41
CA ILE A 13 2.72 1.95 -4.13
C ILE A 13 1.89 2.40 -2.93
N ILE A 14 2.54 2.82 -1.85
CA ILE A 14 1.85 3.28 -0.66
C ILE A 14 1.00 4.51 -0.98
N PHE A 15 1.55 5.50 -1.68
CA PHE A 15 0.78 6.69 -2.04
C PHE A 15 -0.42 6.37 -2.91
N ALA A 16 -0.24 5.50 -3.90
CA ALA A 16 -1.34 5.12 -4.78
C ALA A 16 -2.45 4.41 -4.00
N ALA A 17 -2.08 3.51 -3.09
CA ALA A 17 -3.05 2.80 -2.27
C ALA A 17 -3.77 3.75 -1.32
N VAL A 18 -3.06 4.68 -0.70
CA VAL A 18 -3.67 5.68 0.17
C VAL A 18 -4.67 6.53 -0.59
N PHE A 19 -4.32 6.92 -1.81
CA PHE A 19 -5.21 7.69 -2.66
C PHE A 19 -6.53 6.92 -2.89
N GLU A 20 -6.43 5.64 -3.23
CA GLU A 20 -7.63 4.84 -3.44
C GLU A 20 -8.43 4.65 -2.16
N LEU A 21 -7.76 4.47 -1.03
CA LEU A 21 -8.44 4.35 0.25
C LEU A 21 -9.23 5.61 0.59
N LEU A 22 -8.71 6.78 0.21
CA LEU A 22 -9.38 8.05 0.48
C LEU A 22 -10.52 8.34 -0.49
N TYR A 23 -10.39 7.96 -1.74
CA TYR A 23 -11.32 8.42 -2.77
C TYR A 23 -12.23 7.35 -3.34
N LYS A 24 -11.92 6.07 -3.14
CA LYS A 24 -12.77 4.98 -3.62
C LYS A 24 -13.50 4.31 -2.47
N HIS A 25 -14.42 5.05 -1.88
CA HIS A 25 -15.14 4.60 -0.68
C HIS A 25 -15.98 3.35 -0.89
N ASN A 26 -16.40 3.09 -2.14
CA ASN A 26 -17.24 1.93 -2.45
C ASN A 26 -16.42 0.64 -2.60
N THR A 27 -15.11 0.76 -2.68
CA THR A 27 -14.27 -0.42 -2.80
C THR A 27 -13.85 -0.87 -1.41
N PRO A 28 -14.06 -2.15 -1.06
CA PRO A 28 -13.66 -2.66 0.25
C PRO A 28 -12.15 -2.52 0.48
N ILE A 29 -11.79 -2.20 1.72
CA ILE A 29 -10.38 -2.02 2.11
C ILE A 29 -9.55 -3.25 1.73
N LYS A 30 -10.06 -4.45 2.03
CA LYS A 30 -9.32 -5.68 1.75
C LYS A 30 -9.01 -5.86 0.27
N VAL A 31 -9.92 -5.43 -0.59
CA VAL A 31 -9.72 -5.51 -2.04
C VAL A 31 -8.60 -4.58 -2.46
N ILE A 32 -8.62 -3.35 -1.98
CA ILE A 32 -7.58 -2.37 -2.32
C ILE A 32 -6.20 -2.88 -1.89
N ILE A 33 -6.09 -3.28 -0.62
CA ILE A 33 -4.81 -3.75 -0.09
C ILE A 33 -4.33 -4.98 -0.85
N SER A 34 -5.22 -5.93 -1.10
CA SER A 34 -4.87 -7.15 -1.82
C SER A 34 -4.31 -6.86 -3.20
N GLU A 35 -4.92 -5.93 -3.93
CA GLU A 35 -4.45 -5.56 -5.27
C GLU A 35 -3.07 -4.93 -5.23
N TYR A 36 -2.82 -4.06 -4.27
CA TYR A 36 -1.51 -3.42 -4.16
C TYR A 36 -0.43 -4.38 -3.66
N ILE A 37 -0.80 -5.35 -2.83
CA ILE A 37 0.15 -6.38 -2.42
C ILE A 37 0.53 -7.26 -3.62
N LYS A 38 -0.43 -7.65 -4.45
CA LYS A 38 -0.13 -8.42 -5.65
C LYS A 38 0.81 -7.65 -6.58
N THR A 39 0.55 -6.36 -6.76
CA THR A 39 1.43 -5.52 -7.57
C THR A 39 2.82 -5.45 -6.97
N SER A 40 2.92 -5.34 -5.65
CA SER A 40 4.19 -5.26 -4.94
C SER A 40 5.04 -6.51 -5.18
N GLU A 41 4.44 -7.67 -5.35
CA GLU A 41 5.17 -8.91 -5.55
C GLU A 41 6.02 -8.91 -6.82
N PHE A 42 5.69 -8.05 -7.78
CA PHE A 42 6.47 -7.93 -9.01
C PHE A 42 7.73 -7.07 -8.84
N PHE A 43 7.78 -6.26 -7.80
CA PHE A 43 8.81 -5.23 -7.68
C PHE A 43 9.59 -5.27 -6.38
N LEU A 44 9.02 -5.83 -5.33
CA LEU A 44 9.56 -5.70 -3.98
C LEU A 44 9.96 -7.04 -3.39
N GLU A 45 10.87 -6.98 -2.42
CA GLU A 45 11.28 -8.15 -1.65
C GLU A 45 10.24 -8.45 -0.57
N GLN A 46 10.28 -9.67 -0.03
CA GLN A 46 9.31 -10.12 0.96
C GLN A 46 9.23 -9.18 2.18
N SER A 47 10.37 -8.72 2.66
CA SER A 47 10.39 -7.81 3.81
C SER A 47 9.67 -6.50 3.51
N GLN A 48 9.84 -6.01 2.28
CA GLN A 48 9.18 -4.78 1.85
C GLN A 48 7.67 -4.98 1.66
N ILE A 49 7.28 -6.14 1.12
CA ILE A 49 5.87 -6.48 0.95
C ILE A 49 5.18 -6.55 2.31
N LYS A 50 5.81 -7.17 3.29
CA LYS A 50 5.27 -7.23 4.65
C LYS A 50 5.11 -5.83 5.24
N TYR A 51 6.07 -4.96 4.99
CA TYR A 51 5.99 -3.58 5.45
C TYR A 51 4.83 -2.84 4.80
N VAL A 52 4.68 -2.98 3.47
CA VAL A 52 3.57 -2.36 2.76
C VAL A 52 2.23 -2.84 3.30
N ASN A 53 2.10 -4.15 3.49
CA ASN A 53 0.86 -4.72 4.01
C ASN A 53 0.53 -4.16 5.40
N ALA A 54 1.52 -4.14 6.29
CA ALA A 54 1.32 -3.64 7.65
C ALA A 54 0.94 -2.16 7.66
N ILE A 55 1.63 -1.34 6.87
CA ILE A 55 1.36 0.09 6.87
C ILE A 55 0.01 0.42 6.22
N LEU A 56 -0.35 -0.29 5.16
CA LEU A 56 -1.66 -0.08 4.53
C LEU A 56 -2.80 -0.51 5.44
N ASP A 57 -2.62 -1.60 6.17
CA ASP A 57 -3.63 -2.04 7.13
C ASP A 57 -3.83 -0.98 8.21
N LYS A 58 -2.74 -0.46 8.74
CA LYS A 58 -2.79 0.57 9.78
C LYS A 58 -3.43 1.87 9.26
N LEU A 59 -3.00 2.32 8.09
CA LEU A 59 -3.53 3.55 7.51
C LEU A 59 -5.00 3.42 7.15
N SER A 60 -5.42 2.27 6.65
CA SER A 60 -6.82 2.08 6.27
C SER A 60 -7.75 2.22 7.47
N LYS A 61 -7.32 1.76 8.64
CA LYS A 61 -8.11 1.88 9.86
C LYS A 61 -8.24 3.34 10.28
N GLN A 62 -7.22 4.14 10.04
CA GLN A 62 -7.24 5.56 10.38
C GLN A 62 -8.02 6.38 9.35
N LEU A 63 -7.89 6.05 8.07
CA LEU A 63 -8.50 6.82 6.99
C LEU A 63 -9.99 6.52 6.81
N ARG A 64 -10.42 5.32 7.18
CA ARG A 64 -11.82 4.91 7.03
C ARG A 64 -12.45 4.61 8.39
N LYS A 65 -12.30 5.55 9.29
CA LYS A 65 -12.99 5.49 10.58
C LYS A 65 -14.48 5.72 10.39
N HIS A 66 -15.25 5.05 11.19
CA HIS A 66 -16.68 5.26 11.30
C HIS A 66 -17.04 5.88 12.63
#